data_944e0e00547d161750c908a48ae0994b
#
_entry.id   944e0e00547d161750c908a48ae0994b
#
_cell.length_a   1.000
_cell.length_b   1.000
_cell.length_c   1.000
_cell.angle_alpha   90.00
_cell.angle_beta   90.00
_cell.angle_gamma   90.00
#
_symmetry.space_group_name_H-M   'P 1'
#
loop_
_entity.id
_entity.type
_entity.pdbx_description
1 polymer ?
#
loop_
_entity_poly.entity_id
_entity_poly.type
_entity_poly.pdbx_seq_one_letter_code
_entity_poly.pdbx_strand_id
1 'polypeptide(L)'
;VRRGQGKRDHHERDAQDGDQSARPGSGGWHVVGGERQTVAIARAVYFGAKVLILDEPTSALGVRQTSNVLATIDRVRKQGVGVVFISHNVRHALAVGDRFTVLNRGKTLGTAKRGEISPEELQDLMAGGQELAQLEGSLEGTV
;
A
#
# COMPACT_ATOMS: atom_id res chain seq x y z
N VAL A 1 -49.28 66.72 -25.66
CA VAL A 1 -50.13 65.52 -25.89
C VAL A 1 -49.28 64.32 -25.99
N ARG A 2 -49.52 63.27 -25.15
CA ARG A 2 -49.12 61.86 -25.14
C ARG A 2 -47.68 61.60 -24.74
N ARG A 3 -47.47 61.07 -23.55
CA ARG A 3 -47.63 59.73 -23.03
C ARG A 3 -46.75 58.70 -23.82
N GLY A 4 -45.80 58.20 -23.16
CA GLY A 4 -45.05 56.97 -23.49
C GLY A 4 -44.36 56.49 -22.24
N GLN A 5 -44.99 55.57 -21.56
CA GLN A 5 -44.53 54.76 -20.45
C GLN A 5 -43.28 53.97 -20.92
N GLY A 6 -42.20 53.89 -20.22
CA GLY A 6 -41.94 53.11 -19.07
C GLY A 6 -41.52 51.72 -19.47
N LYS A 7 -40.33 51.34 -19.30
CA LYS A 7 -39.96 49.97 -18.87
C LYS A 7 -38.73 50.07 -18.00
N ARG A 8 -38.97 49.82 -16.75
CA ARG A 8 -37.95 49.46 -15.78
C ARG A 8 -37.58 48.01 -16.08
N ASP A 9 -36.41 47.76 -16.58
CA ASP A 9 -35.87 46.42 -16.60
C ASP A 9 -35.00 46.28 -15.38
N HIS A 10 -35.46 45.42 -14.52
CA HIS A 10 -34.78 44.87 -13.37
C HIS A 10 -33.57 44.03 -13.85
N HIS A 11 -32.37 44.51 -13.63
CA HIS A 11 -31.19 43.68 -13.54
C HIS A 11 -30.41 44.08 -12.28
N GLU A 12 -31.03 43.81 -11.20
CA GLU A 12 -30.40 43.69 -9.91
C GLU A 12 -30.60 42.25 -9.47
N ARG A 13 -29.57 41.47 -9.52
CA ARG A 13 -29.25 40.29 -8.73
C ARG A 13 -28.37 39.40 -9.57
N ASP A 14 -27.11 39.43 -9.28
CA ASP A 14 -26.27 38.25 -9.23
C ASP A 14 -24.81 38.68 -8.97
N ALA A 15 -24.61 39.31 -7.83
CA ALA A 15 -23.27 39.59 -7.32
C ALA A 15 -23.22 39.28 -5.83
N GLN A 16 -23.61 38.05 -5.46
CA GLN A 16 -23.36 37.52 -4.11
C GLN A 16 -23.32 36.00 -4.14
N ASP A 17 -22.41 35.42 -4.89
CA ASP A 17 -21.81 34.16 -4.57
C ASP A 17 -20.32 34.39 -4.34
N GLY A 18 -20.06 35.02 -3.20
CA GLY A 18 -18.74 35.01 -2.63
C GLY A 18 -18.38 33.57 -2.29
N ASP A 19 -17.47 33.03 -3.07
CA ASP A 19 -16.75 31.79 -2.78
C ASP A 19 -16.16 31.85 -1.35
N GLN A 20 -16.92 31.34 -0.38
CA GLN A 20 -16.50 31.16 1.00
C GLN A 20 -15.80 29.81 1.22
N SER A 21 -15.30 29.16 0.18
CA SER A 21 -14.61 27.90 0.29
C SER A 21 -13.11 28.01 0.62
N ALA A 22 -12.55 29.20 0.68
CA ALA A 22 -11.17 29.43 1.07
C ALA A 22 -11.04 29.82 2.55
N ARG A 23 -11.46 28.98 3.47
CA ARG A 23 -11.01 29.06 4.86
C ARG A 23 -9.65 28.35 4.98
N PRO A 24 -8.54 29.06 5.23
CA PRO A 24 -7.27 28.42 5.56
C PRO A 24 -7.36 27.87 6.98
N GLY A 25 -7.77 26.61 7.14
CA GLY A 25 -7.88 26.00 8.46
C GLY A 25 -8.54 24.64 8.52
N SER A 26 -9.23 24.17 7.49
CA SER A 26 -9.89 22.87 7.47
C SER A 26 -9.27 21.87 6.49
N GLY A 27 -8.05 22.12 6.04
CA GLY A 27 -7.25 21.15 5.33
C GLY A 27 -6.81 20.05 6.30
N GLY A 28 -7.74 19.19 6.68
CA GLY A 28 -7.36 17.91 7.26
C GLY A 28 -6.46 17.22 6.24
N TRP A 29 -5.19 17.13 6.56
CA TRP A 29 -4.20 16.39 5.78
C TRP A 29 -4.65 14.93 5.75
N HIS A 30 -5.50 14.58 4.78
CA HIS A 30 -5.80 13.19 4.46
C HIS A 30 -4.54 12.58 3.84
N VAL A 31 -3.57 12.26 4.68
CA VAL A 31 -2.42 11.49 4.28
C VAL A 31 -2.95 10.14 3.82
N VAL A 32 -2.89 9.89 2.52
CA VAL A 32 -3.29 8.61 1.92
C VAL A 32 -2.45 7.49 2.55
N GLY A 33 -3.02 6.30 2.72
CA GLY A 33 -2.38 5.20 3.46
C GLY A 33 -0.92 4.94 3.09
N GLY A 34 -0.57 4.96 1.79
CA GLY A 34 0.81 4.80 1.34
C GLY A 34 1.76 5.93 1.71
N GLU A 35 1.27 7.17 1.84
CA GLU A 35 2.07 8.31 2.29
C GLU A 35 2.38 8.19 3.79
N ARG A 36 1.42 7.76 4.59
CA ARG A 36 1.62 7.48 6.03
C ARG A 36 2.72 6.45 6.24
N GLN A 37 2.70 5.38 5.47
CA GLN A 37 3.69 4.32 5.55
C GLN A 37 5.09 4.83 5.17
N THR A 38 5.19 5.58 4.08
CA THR A 38 6.44 6.19 3.64
C THR A 38 7.01 7.17 4.68
N VAL A 39 6.16 8.01 5.28
CA VAL A 39 6.56 8.94 6.35
C VAL A 39 7.02 8.19 7.59
N ALA A 40 6.34 7.10 7.98
CA ALA A 40 6.74 6.28 9.13
C ALA A 40 8.13 5.66 8.92
N ILE A 41 8.39 5.11 7.74
CA ILE A 41 9.70 4.56 7.36
C ILE A 41 10.79 5.65 7.39
N ALA A 42 10.53 6.79 6.74
CA ALA A 42 11.47 7.91 6.69
C ALA A 42 11.80 8.43 8.09
N ARG A 43 10.80 8.54 8.95
CA ARG A 43 10.97 8.97 10.35
C ARG A 43 11.84 8.00 11.13
N ALA A 44 11.61 6.70 11.03
CA ALA A 44 12.40 5.69 11.71
C ALA A 44 13.88 5.74 11.30
N VAL A 45 14.15 5.90 10.00
CA VAL A 45 15.51 6.05 9.46
C VAL A 45 16.16 7.35 9.95
N TYR A 46 15.42 8.47 9.93
CA TYR A 46 15.91 9.75 10.43
C TYR A 46 16.37 9.67 11.89
N PHE A 47 15.67 8.93 12.73
CA PHE A 47 16.06 8.68 14.12
C PHE A 47 17.10 7.56 14.30
N GLY A 48 17.72 7.10 13.23
CA GLY A 48 18.86 6.20 13.27
C GLY A 48 18.50 4.72 13.45
N ALA A 49 17.31 4.29 13.06
CA ALA A 49 16.95 2.88 13.06
C ALA A 49 17.94 2.06 12.27
N LYS A 50 18.43 0.97 12.85
CA LYS A 50 19.33 0.00 12.19
C LYS A 50 18.55 -1.13 11.57
N VAL A 51 17.36 -1.40 12.08
CA VAL A 51 16.44 -2.45 11.59
C VAL A 51 15.03 -1.89 11.59
N LEU A 52 14.30 -2.18 10.53
CA LEU A 52 12.87 -1.91 10.38
C LEU A 52 12.13 -3.23 10.31
N ILE A 53 11.03 -3.34 11.05
CA ILE A 53 10.09 -4.45 10.94
C ILE A 53 8.80 -3.87 10.37
N LEU A 54 8.41 -4.34 9.21
CA LEU A 54 7.25 -3.86 8.45
C LEU A 54 6.27 -5.02 8.27
N ASP A 55 5.15 -4.93 8.98
CA ASP A 55 4.09 -5.93 8.92
C ASP A 55 2.98 -5.45 7.97
N GLU A 56 2.79 -6.20 6.88
CA GLU A 56 1.82 -5.90 5.81
C GLU A 56 1.83 -4.43 5.33
N PRO A 57 2.99 -3.81 5.05
CA PRO A 57 3.06 -2.37 4.80
C PRO A 57 2.42 -1.94 3.49
N THR A 58 2.06 -2.89 2.64
CA THR A 58 1.40 -2.65 1.34
C THR A 58 -0.05 -3.13 1.31
N SER A 59 -0.57 -3.61 2.44
CA SER A 59 -1.95 -4.05 2.56
C SER A 59 -2.92 -2.87 2.35
N ALA A 60 -4.01 -3.11 1.65
CA ALA A 60 -5.06 -2.13 1.35
C ALA A 60 -4.58 -0.85 0.61
N LEU A 61 -3.42 -0.90 -0.06
CA LEU A 61 -2.89 0.17 -0.88
C LEU A 61 -3.21 -0.05 -2.36
N GLY A 62 -3.49 1.04 -3.08
CA GLY A 62 -3.55 1.01 -4.54
C GLY A 62 -2.16 0.80 -5.17
N VAL A 63 -2.12 0.48 -6.46
CA VAL A 63 -0.89 0.13 -7.18
C VAL A 63 0.20 1.20 -7.05
N ARG A 64 -0.16 2.48 -7.20
CA ARG A 64 0.81 3.60 -7.09
C ARG A 64 1.38 3.73 -5.69
N GLN A 65 0.53 3.64 -4.67
CA GLN A 65 0.95 3.72 -3.27
C GLN A 65 1.87 2.55 -2.91
N THR A 66 1.51 1.33 -3.32
CA THR A 66 2.33 0.14 -3.15
C THR A 66 3.71 0.33 -3.77
N SER A 67 3.79 0.79 -5.03
CA SER A 67 5.06 1.04 -5.71
C SER A 67 5.93 2.05 -4.96
N ASN A 68 5.35 3.13 -4.43
CA ASN A 68 6.06 4.14 -3.65
C ASN A 68 6.61 3.56 -2.33
N VAL A 69 5.83 2.75 -1.62
CA VAL A 69 6.27 2.09 -0.38
C VAL A 69 7.41 1.12 -0.68
N LEU A 70 7.27 0.25 -1.67
CA LEU A 70 8.32 -0.71 -2.06
C LEU A 70 9.61 -0.01 -2.50
N ALA A 71 9.51 1.06 -3.30
CA ALA A 71 10.67 1.87 -3.68
C ALA A 71 11.36 2.53 -2.48
N THR A 72 10.58 2.96 -1.48
CA THR A 72 11.13 3.52 -0.24
C THR A 72 11.86 2.46 0.57
N ILE A 73 11.31 1.26 0.70
CA ILE A 73 11.93 0.12 1.37
C ILE A 73 13.26 -0.26 0.68
N ASP A 74 13.28 -0.37 -0.64
CA ASP A 74 14.49 -0.67 -1.39
C ASP A 74 15.58 0.39 -1.21
N ARG A 75 15.20 1.67 -1.19
CA ARG A 75 16.13 2.78 -0.91
C ARG A 75 16.75 2.67 0.46
N VAL A 76 15.94 2.42 1.50
CA VAL A 76 16.38 2.29 2.88
C VAL A 76 17.31 1.08 3.06
N ARG A 77 16.97 -0.05 2.43
CA ARG A 77 17.82 -1.24 2.39
C ARG A 77 19.20 -0.94 1.77
N LYS A 78 19.22 -0.23 0.66
CA LYS A 78 20.48 0.19 -0.01
C LYS A 78 21.33 1.14 0.84
N GLN A 79 20.75 1.82 1.82
CA GLN A 79 21.47 2.62 2.81
C GLN A 79 22.03 1.79 3.96
N GLY A 80 21.90 0.47 3.94
CA GLY A 80 22.43 -0.44 4.95
C GLY A 80 21.53 -0.67 6.16
N VAL A 81 20.27 -0.23 6.12
CA VAL A 81 19.29 -0.54 7.16
C VAL A 81 18.74 -1.95 6.92
N GLY A 82 18.77 -2.80 7.94
CA GLY A 82 18.14 -4.11 7.90
C GLY A 82 16.61 -3.96 7.81
N VAL A 83 15.97 -4.75 6.95
CA VAL A 83 14.51 -4.73 6.81
C VAL A 83 13.93 -6.12 6.95
N VAL A 84 13.02 -6.30 7.89
CA VAL A 84 12.14 -7.46 7.98
C VAL A 84 10.80 -7.05 7.37
N PHE A 85 10.50 -7.59 6.20
CA PHE A 85 9.29 -7.30 5.45
C PHE A 85 8.35 -8.52 5.54
N ILE A 86 7.21 -8.36 6.20
CA ILE A 86 6.21 -9.41 6.36
C ILE A 86 5.08 -9.12 5.38
N SER A 87 4.75 -10.09 4.55
CA SER A 87 3.65 -9.97 3.59
C SER A 87 3.15 -11.34 3.13
N HIS A 88 1.87 -11.41 2.83
CA HIS A 88 1.27 -12.55 2.12
C HIS A 88 1.31 -12.38 0.59
N ASN A 89 1.84 -11.27 0.09
CA ASN A 89 1.95 -11.01 -1.35
C ASN A 89 3.35 -11.37 -1.86
N VAL A 90 3.45 -12.48 -2.58
CA VAL A 90 4.70 -12.99 -3.17
C VAL A 90 5.39 -11.94 -4.04
N ARG A 91 4.64 -11.23 -4.89
CA ARG A 91 5.22 -10.23 -5.80
C ARG A 91 5.84 -9.06 -5.06
N HIS A 92 5.22 -8.61 -3.97
CA HIS A 92 5.77 -7.54 -3.14
C HIS A 92 7.02 -8.01 -2.40
N ALA A 93 7.00 -9.23 -1.86
CA ALA A 93 8.18 -9.81 -1.20
C ALA A 93 9.35 -9.93 -2.17
N LEU A 94 9.13 -10.48 -3.37
CA LEU A 94 10.15 -10.63 -4.41
C LEU A 94 10.71 -9.30 -4.92
N ALA A 95 9.90 -8.23 -4.89
CA ALA A 95 10.36 -6.91 -5.33
C ALA A 95 11.49 -6.35 -4.45
N VAL A 96 11.45 -6.59 -3.13
CA VAL A 96 12.36 -5.96 -2.16
C VAL A 96 13.22 -6.94 -1.36
N GLY A 97 12.83 -8.21 -1.24
CA GLY A 97 13.52 -9.21 -0.40
C GLY A 97 14.80 -9.75 -1.02
N ASP A 98 15.82 -10.01 -0.22
CA ASP A 98 17.05 -10.73 -0.59
C ASP A 98 17.00 -12.19 -0.12
N ARG A 99 16.25 -12.45 0.95
CA ARG A 99 16.02 -13.77 1.52
C ARG A 99 14.54 -13.91 1.90
N PHE A 100 13.98 -15.06 1.66
CA PHE A 100 12.58 -15.38 1.92
C PHE A 100 12.50 -16.52 2.92
N THR A 101 11.70 -16.38 3.94
CA THR A 101 11.37 -17.44 4.89
C THR A 101 9.86 -17.56 4.96
N VAL A 102 9.34 -18.72 4.60
CA VAL A 102 7.91 -18.99 4.65
C VAL A 102 7.57 -19.61 5.99
N LEU A 103 6.59 -18.99 6.65
CA LEU A 103 6.07 -19.44 7.94
C LEU A 103 4.61 -19.89 7.78
N ASN A 104 4.28 -21.05 8.36
CA ASN A 104 2.91 -21.53 8.44
C ASN A 104 2.67 -22.17 9.81
N ARG A 105 1.61 -21.73 10.50
CA ARG A 105 1.20 -22.24 11.82
C ARG A 105 2.36 -22.35 12.83
N GLY A 106 3.24 -21.35 12.87
CA GLY A 106 4.36 -21.29 13.79
C GLY A 106 5.58 -22.14 13.38
N LYS A 107 5.57 -22.72 12.18
CA LYS A 107 6.70 -23.53 11.64
C LYS A 107 7.28 -22.85 10.40
N THR A 108 8.58 -22.98 10.20
CA THR A 108 9.25 -22.60 8.96
C THR A 108 9.07 -23.72 7.94
N LEU A 109 8.46 -23.41 6.80
CA LEU A 109 8.30 -24.35 5.69
C LEU A 109 9.53 -24.37 4.78
N GLY A 110 10.23 -23.26 4.64
CA GLY A 110 11.42 -23.14 3.82
C GLY A 110 12.07 -21.77 3.93
N THR A 111 13.34 -21.71 3.55
CA THR A 111 14.11 -20.47 3.41
C THR A 111 14.91 -20.53 2.11
N ALA A 112 14.85 -19.47 1.30
CA ALA A 112 15.58 -19.36 0.05
C ALA A 112 16.13 -17.95 -0.13
N LYS A 113 17.18 -17.78 -0.93
CA LYS A 113 17.67 -16.48 -1.37
C LYS A 113 17.01 -16.06 -2.67
N ARG A 114 17.11 -14.77 -2.97
CA ARG A 114 16.71 -14.24 -4.27
C ARG A 114 17.44 -14.99 -5.39
N GLY A 115 16.66 -15.52 -6.35
CA GLY A 115 17.15 -16.30 -7.49
C GLY A 115 17.29 -17.80 -7.23
N GLU A 116 17.14 -18.26 -5.98
CA GLU A 116 17.12 -19.69 -5.64
C GLU A 116 15.71 -20.30 -5.65
N ILE A 117 14.68 -19.46 -5.70
CA ILE A 117 13.27 -19.87 -5.70
C ILE A 117 12.50 -19.08 -6.74
N SER A 118 11.65 -19.73 -7.50
CA SER A 118 10.74 -19.08 -8.44
C SER A 118 9.54 -18.45 -7.73
N PRO A 119 8.84 -17.48 -8.36
CA PRO A 119 7.60 -16.92 -7.82
C PRO A 119 6.53 -18.00 -7.56
N GLU A 120 6.44 -18.97 -8.44
CA GLU A 120 5.49 -20.08 -8.39
C GLU A 120 5.79 -20.99 -7.18
N GLU A 121 7.04 -21.43 -7.02
CA GLU A 121 7.46 -22.23 -5.88
C GLU A 121 7.26 -21.51 -4.54
N LEU A 122 7.53 -20.19 -4.50
CA LEU A 122 7.30 -19.40 -3.28
C LEU A 122 5.81 -19.30 -2.96
N GLN A 123 4.97 -19.16 -3.98
CA GLN A 123 3.52 -19.10 -3.83
C GLN A 123 2.97 -20.46 -3.35
N ASP A 124 3.44 -21.56 -3.89
CA ASP A 124 3.06 -22.91 -3.49
C ASP A 124 3.43 -23.20 -2.04
N LEU A 125 4.65 -22.81 -1.63
CA LEU A 125 5.05 -22.92 -0.23
C LEU A 125 4.15 -22.10 0.70
N MET A 126 3.79 -20.88 0.29
CA MET A 126 2.89 -20.01 1.07
C MET A 126 1.46 -20.54 1.13
N ALA A 127 0.99 -21.19 0.08
CA ALA A 127 -0.31 -21.85 0.05
C ALA A 127 -0.35 -23.16 0.88
N GLY A 128 0.78 -23.59 1.44
CA GLY A 128 0.87 -24.84 2.20
C GLY A 128 0.94 -26.06 1.29
N GLY A 129 1.65 -25.98 0.17
CA GLY A 129 1.64 -26.90 -0.96
C GLY A 129 1.59 -28.41 -0.65
N GLN A 130 2.20 -28.85 0.45
CA GLN A 130 2.09 -30.26 0.89
C GLN A 130 0.76 -30.58 1.55
N GLU A 131 0.13 -29.63 2.25
CA GLU A 131 -1.18 -29.85 2.90
C GLU A 131 -2.32 -29.85 1.86
N LEU A 132 -2.23 -29.01 0.83
CA LEU A 132 -3.18 -29.01 -0.29
C LEU A 132 -3.07 -30.28 -1.12
N ALA A 133 -1.88 -30.74 -1.47
CA ALA A 133 -1.67 -31.98 -2.21
C ALA A 133 -2.19 -33.23 -1.42
N GLN A 134 -2.06 -33.22 -0.09
CA GLN A 134 -2.62 -34.27 0.75
C GLN A 134 -4.15 -34.24 0.81
N LEU A 135 -4.75 -33.04 0.82
CA LEU A 135 -6.21 -32.86 0.78
C LEU A 135 -6.78 -33.27 -0.57
N GLU A 136 -6.14 -32.89 -1.67
CA GLU A 136 -6.54 -33.27 -3.02
C GLU A 136 -6.46 -34.80 -3.20
N GLY A 137 -5.35 -35.42 -2.79
CA GLY A 137 -5.22 -36.87 -2.83
C GLY A 137 -6.22 -37.63 -1.93
N SER A 138 -6.68 -37.01 -0.84
CA SER A 138 -7.71 -37.59 0.02
C SER A 138 -9.12 -37.46 -0.58
N LEU A 139 -9.37 -36.44 -1.39
CA LEU A 139 -10.65 -36.22 -2.08
C LEU A 139 -10.79 -37.11 -3.32
N GLU A 140 -9.70 -37.38 -4.04
CA GLU A 140 -9.69 -38.26 -5.21
C GLU A 140 -9.80 -39.75 -4.85
N GLY A 141 -9.40 -40.13 -3.63
CA GLY A 141 -9.48 -41.50 -3.09
C GLY A 141 -10.86 -41.95 -2.57
N THR A 142 -11.90 -41.10 -2.67
CA THR A 142 -13.22 -41.35 -2.13
C THR A 142 -14.30 -41.52 -3.22
N VAL A 143 -13.96 -42.03 -4.40
CA VAL A 143 -14.94 -42.41 -5.44
C VAL A 143 -15.02 -43.93 -5.55
#